data_c35310fb0b5e9830b72e040375dc0161
#
_entry.id   c35310fb0b5e9830b72e040375dc0161
#
_cell.length_a   1.000
_cell.length_b   1.000
_cell.length_c   1.000
_cell.angle_alpha   90.00
_cell.angle_beta   90.00
_cell.angle_gamma   90.00
#
_symmetry.space_group_name_H-M   'P 1'
#
loop_
_entity.id
_entity.type
_entity.pdbx_description
1 polymer ?
#
loop_
_entity_poly.entity_id
_entity_poly.type
_entity_poly.pdbx_seq_one_letter_code
_entity_poly.pdbx_strand_id
1 'polypeptide(L)'
;MAHRHLHLFNTSLVTLVLFSALVGCTEEAAESRFTYSQNAGVSVVTEPAKLTDLVETLTSVGTARALQSVNVFSDTSGRVTAVNINADQYVDTGDLLLQLDDRDERLAVKLANVKLADAKRLADRYTTVNARDANIPESQLDDARAAVDGARIALEQAEVALDRRRITAPFAGRVGLTEIDV
;
A
#
# COMPACT_ATOMS: atom_id res chain seq x y z
N MET A 1 126.79 57.33 -12.43
CA MET A 1 125.32 57.59 -12.54
C MET A 1 124.52 56.36 -12.94
N ALA A 2 124.87 55.14 -12.56
CA ALA A 2 124.24 53.93 -13.04
C ALA A 2 123.42 53.06 -11.97
N HIS A 3 123.45 53.46 -10.70
CA HIS A 3 122.81 52.69 -9.62
C HIS A 3 121.41 53.16 -9.22
N ARG A 4 120.98 54.30 -9.69
CA ARG A 4 119.62 54.85 -9.23
C ARG A 4 118.46 54.38 -10.03
N HIS A 5 118.65 53.90 -11.26
CA HIS A 5 117.55 53.35 -12.09
C HIS A 5 117.20 51.88 -11.86
N LEU A 6 118.12 51.13 -11.24
CA LEU A 6 117.89 49.68 -10.99
C LEU A 6 116.92 49.43 -9.80
N HIS A 7 116.92 50.32 -8.80
CA HIS A 7 115.99 50.18 -7.65
C HIS A 7 114.61 50.59 -7.96
N LEU A 8 114.34 51.55 -8.87
CA LEU A 8 113.03 51.98 -9.27
C LEU A 8 112.30 50.88 -10.15
N PHE A 9 113.07 50.15 -10.90
CA PHE A 9 112.52 49.08 -11.73
C PHE A 9 112.13 47.87 -10.90
N ASN A 10 112.87 47.56 -9.86
CA ASN A 10 112.65 46.42 -8.98
C ASN A 10 111.49 46.68 -8.03
N THR A 11 111.26 47.90 -7.53
CA THR A 11 110.16 48.28 -6.66
C THR A 11 108.81 48.29 -7.45
N SER A 12 108.88 48.74 -8.73
CA SER A 12 107.65 48.69 -9.59
C SER A 12 107.21 47.24 -9.93
N LEU A 13 108.15 46.32 -10.16
CA LEU A 13 107.87 44.95 -10.43
C LEU A 13 107.30 44.21 -9.20
N VAL A 14 107.81 44.48 -8.00
CA VAL A 14 107.31 43.90 -6.74
C VAL A 14 105.92 44.41 -6.40
N THR A 15 105.64 45.72 -6.63
CA THR A 15 104.22 46.25 -6.44
C THR A 15 103.25 45.69 -7.43
N LEU A 16 103.67 45.41 -8.70
CA LEU A 16 102.78 44.81 -9.72
C LEU A 16 102.45 43.35 -9.37
N VAL A 17 103.42 42.58 -8.86
CA VAL A 17 103.26 41.19 -8.45
C VAL A 17 102.40 41.11 -7.16
N LEU A 18 102.60 42.09 -6.22
CA LEU A 18 101.75 42.09 -5.05
C LEU A 18 100.28 42.48 -5.32
N PHE A 19 100.04 43.31 -6.35
CA PHE A 19 98.69 43.70 -6.75
C PHE A 19 97.96 42.60 -7.50
N SER A 20 98.70 41.76 -8.22
CA SER A 20 98.08 40.58 -8.95
C SER A 20 97.75 39.46 -7.98
N ALA A 21 98.34 39.36 -6.77
CA ALA A 21 97.99 38.31 -5.81
C ALA A 21 96.77 38.66 -4.96
N LEU A 22 96.28 39.92 -4.97
CA LEU A 22 95.07 40.32 -4.24
C LEU A 22 93.80 40.21 -5.07
N VAL A 23 93.87 39.92 -6.35
CA VAL A 23 92.69 39.76 -7.23
C VAL A 23 92.23 38.29 -7.30
N GLY A 24 92.88 37.33 -6.69
CA GLY A 24 92.63 35.92 -6.81
C GLY A 24 91.78 35.29 -5.72
N CYS A 25 91.10 36.01 -4.82
CA CYS A 25 90.19 35.45 -3.81
C CYS A 25 88.90 36.28 -3.73
N THR A 26 88.20 36.41 -4.84
CA THR A 26 86.73 36.49 -4.78
C THR A 26 86.26 35.07 -4.89
N GLU A 27 86.19 34.40 -3.77
CA GLU A 27 85.38 33.25 -3.59
C GLU A 27 83.89 33.70 -3.89
N GLU A 28 83.56 33.52 -5.14
CA GLU A 28 82.20 33.63 -5.59
C GLU A 28 81.44 32.53 -4.83
N ALA A 29 81.00 32.89 -3.63
CA ALA A 29 79.99 32.14 -2.95
C ALA A 29 78.88 32.11 -3.97
N ALA A 30 78.73 30.97 -4.66
CA ALA A 30 77.56 30.63 -5.38
C ALA A 30 76.44 30.55 -4.33
N GLU A 31 75.91 31.71 -3.92
CA GLU A 31 74.56 31.75 -3.38
C GLU A 31 73.71 31.12 -4.45
N SER A 32 73.44 29.83 -4.27
CA SER A 32 72.34 29.24 -4.88
C SER A 32 71.08 30.00 -4.40
N ARG A 33 70.87 31.15 -5.06
CA ARG A 33 69.58 31.82 -4.96
C ARG A 33 68.56 30.76 -5.50
N PHE A 34 68.04 29.98 -4.58
CA PHE A 34 66.74 29.35 -4.81
C PHE A 34 65.76 30.51 -5.11
N THR A 35 65.81 30.94 -6.32
CA THR A 35 64.75 31.78 -6.84
C THR A 35 63.53 30.90 -6.79
N TYR A 36 62.80 30.95 -5.64
CA TYR A 36 61.49 30.41 -5.54
C TYR A 36 60.70 31.20 -6.56
N SER A 37 60.57 30.63 -7.73
CA SER A 37 59.70 31.17 -8.76
C SER A 37 58.27 31.05 -8.21
N GLN A 38 57.83 32.13 -7.58
CA GLN A 38 56.47 32.20 -7.02
C GLN A 38 55.43 32.06 -8.10
N ASN A 39 55.82 31.92 -9.35
CA ASN A 39 54.92 31.77 -10.50
C ASN A 39 55.14 30.47 -11.29
N ALA A 40 55.85 29.49 -10.69
CA ALA A 40 55.77 28.15 -11.27
C ALA A 40 54.38 27.61 -10.97
N GLY A 41 53.38 27.94 -11.81
CA GLY A 41 52.07 27.35 -11.75
C GLY A 41 52.20 25.84 -11.81
N VAL A 42 51.72 25.14 -10.79
CA VAL A 42 51.62 23.69 -10.84
C VAL A 42 50.58 23.38 -11.91
N SER A 43 51.02 22.66 -12.95
CA SER A 43 50.08 22.19 -13.97
C SER A 43 49.12 21.17 -13.32
N VAL A 44 47.87 21.53 -13.19
CA VAL A 44 46.82 20.67 -12.69
C VAL A 44 45.88 20.34 -13.84
N VAL A 45 45.49 19.09 -13.95
CA VAL A 45 44.45 18.69 -14.85
C VAL A 45 43.12 18.94 -14.15
N THR A 46 42.30 19.80 -14.72
CA THR A 46 41.00 20.12 -14.18
C THR A 46 39.93 19.55 -15.15
N GLU A 47 38.92 18.92 -14.59
CA GLU A 47 37.72 18.49 -15.33
C GLU A 47 36.54 19.32 -14.81
N PRO A 48 35.66 19.83 -15.70
CA PRO A 48 34.49 20.56 -15.29
C PRO A 48 33.55 19.63 -14.50
N ALA A 49 33.09 20.11 -13.35
CA ALA A 49 32.07 19.38 -12.57
C ALA A 49 30.76 19.33 -13.36
N LYS A 50 30.25 18.12 -13.52
CA LYS A 50 28.94 17.88 -14.15
C LYS A 50 27.92 17.63 -13.05
N LEU A 51 26.81 18.36 -13.10
CA LEU A 51 25.65 18.04 -12.27
C LEU A 51 25.01 16.77 -12.84
N THR A 52 24.92 15.75 -12.02
CA THR A 52 24.23 14.51 -12.33
C THR A 52 23.19 14.26 -11.24
N ASP A 53 21.97 13.96 -11.63
CA ASP A 53 20.95 13.57 -10.67
C ASP A 53 21.38 12.28 -10.00
N LEU A 54 21.57 12.34 -8.69
CA LEU A 54 21.81 11.16 -7.87
C LEU A 54 20.46 10.53 -7.51
N VAL A 55 20.12 9.44 -8.17
CA VAL A 55 18.94 8.65 -7.82
C VAL A 55 19.35 7.58 -6.83
N GLU A 56 18.92 7.75 -5.60
CA GLU A 56 19.06 6.73 -4.57
C GLU A 56 17.80 5.86 -4.57
N THR A 57 17.95 4.58 -4.85
CA THR A 57 16.85 3.62 -4.81
C THR A 57 16.87 2.88 -3.48
N LEU A 58 15.86 3.12 -2.66
CA LEU A 58 15.66 2.38 -1.42
C LEU A 58 14.73 1.19 -1.70
N THR A 59 15.25 -0.01 -1.51
CA THR A 59 14.47 -1.25 -1.63
C THR A 59 14.16 -1.76 -0.23
N SER A 60 12.87 -1.99 0.05
CA SER A 60 12.41 -2.54 1.32
C SER A 60 11.51 -3.74 1.05
N VAL A 61 11.64 -4.75 1.91
CA VAL A 61 10.75 -5.92 1.90
C VAL A 61 9.71 -5.75 2.98
N GLY A 62 8.45 -5.89 2.62
CA GLY A 62 7.32 -5.80 3.54
C GLY A 62 6.36 -6.97 3.36
N THR A 63 5.56 -7.25 4.37
CA THR A 63 4.49 -8.23 4.31
C THR A 63 3.14 -7.51 4.27
N ALA A 64 2.36 -7.73 3.21
CA ALA A 64 1.00 -7.25 3.15
C ALA A 64 0.05 -8.28 3.79
N ARG A 65 -0.89 -7.80 4.59
CA ARG A 65 -1.98 -8.61 5.15
C ARG A 65 -3.29 -7.91 4.89
N ALA A 66 -4.34 -8.70 4.63
CA ALA A 66 -5.68 -8.16 4.55
C ALA A 66 -6.10 -7.55 5.90
N LEU A 67 -6.77 -6.40 5.86
CA LEU A 67 -7.31 -5.76 7.06
C LEU A 67 -8.43 -6.61 7.68
N GLN A 68 -9.25 -7.21 6.82
CA GLN A 68 -10.32 -8.14 7.19
C GLN A 68 -10.24 -9.36 6.27
N SER A 69 -10.45 -10.53 6.85
CA SER A 69 -10.53 -11.79 6.12
C SER A 69 -11.52 -12.70 6.82
N VAL A 70 -12.43 -13.29 6.07
CA VAL A 70 -13.45 -14.21 6.59
C VAL A 70 -13.58 -15.40 5.64
N ASN A 71 -13.78 -16.56 6.24
CA ASN A 71 -14.22 -17.72 5.49
C ASN A 71 -15.75 -17.77 5.56
N VAL A 72 -16.40 -17.66 4.40
CA VAL A 72 -17.86 -17.72 4.30
C VAL A 72 -18.27 -19.19 4.22
N PHE A 73 -19.17 -19.60 5.11
CA PHE A 73 -19.73 -20.94 5.14
C PHE A 73 -21.24 -20.87 4.92
N SER A 74 -21.79 -21.95 4.39
CA SER A 74 -23.25 -22.12 4.33
C SER A 74 -23.77 -22.60 5.68
N ASP A 75 -24.82 -21.96 6.18
CA ASP A 75 -25.55 -22.40 7.39
C ASP A 75 -26.37 -23.67 7.18
N THR A 76 -26.62 -24.03 5.92
CA THR A 76 -27.43 -25.19 5.55
C THR A 76 -26.74 -26.04 4.50
N SER A 77 -26.94 -27.34 4.57
CA SER A 77 -26.52 -28.25 3.50
C SER A 77 -27.48 -28.20 2.33
N GLY A 78 -26.95 -28.35 1.12
CA GLY A 78 -27.76 -28.34 -0.10
C GLY A 78 -26.90 -28.47 -1.34
N ARG A 79 -27.58 -28.70 -2.48
CA ARG A 79 -26.93 -28.71 -3.79
C ARG A 79 -26.67 -27.26 -4.22
N VAL A 80 -25.46 -26.95 -4.66
CA VAL A 80 -25.16 -25.68 -5.32
C VAL A 80 -25.80 -25.67 -6.72
N THR A 81 -26.56 -24.63 -7.03
CA THR A 81 -27.23 -24.44 -8.32
C THR A 81 -26.59 -23.33 -9.15
N ALA A 82 -25.92 -22.37 -8.50
CA ALA A 82 -25.20 -21.31 -9.19
C ALA A 82 -23.99 -20.84 -8.35
N VAL A 83 -22.90 -20.58 -9.03
CA VAL A 83 -21.69 -19.93 -8.49
C VAL A 83 -21.51 -18.62 -9.25
N ASN A 84 -21.59 -17.49 -8.53
CA ASN A 84 -21.56 -16.15 -9.12
C ASN A 84 -20.24 -15.43 -8.84
N ILE A 85 -19.21 -16.16 -8.44
CA ILE A 85 -17.90 -15.61 -8.09
C ILE A 85 -16.79 -16.27 -8.89
N ASN A 86 -15.76 -15.48 -9.17
CA ASN A 86 -14.50 -15.96 -9.70
C ASN A 86 -13.38 -15.63 -8.71
N ALA A 87 -12.28 -16.37 -8.80
CA ALA A 87 -11.09 -16.06 -8.03
C ALA A 87 -10.60 -14.63 -8.35
N ASP A 88 -10.19 -13.90 -7.31
CA ASP A 88 -9.71 -12.50 -7.37
C ASP A 88 -10.74 -11.46 -7.83
N GLN A 89 -12.01 -11.83 -7.94
CA GLN A 89 -13.08 -10.91 -8.25
C GLN A 89 -13.36 -9.98 -7.08
N TYR A 90 -13.62 -8.70 -7.37
CA TYR A 90 -14.13 -7.77 -6.37
C TYR A 90 -15.64 -7.91 -6.25
N VAL A 91 -16.15 -7.95 -5.01
CA VAL A 91 -17.56 -8.06 -4.67
C VAL A 91 -17.93 -6.98 -3.66
N ASP A 92 -19.17 -6.51 -3.73
CA ASP A 92 -19.74 -5.58 -2.78
C ASP A 92 -20.49 -6.31 -1.65
N THR A 93 -20.72 -5.60 -0.55
CA THR A 93 -21.49 -6.13 0.57
C THR A 93 -22.91 -6.53 0.11
N GLY A 94 -23.31 -7.77 0.36
CA GLY A 94 -24.61 -8.30 -0.02
C GLY A 94 -24.65 -8.95 -1.40
N ASP A 95 -23.56 -8.91 -2.17
CA ASP A 95 -23.50 -9.61 -3.45
C ASP A 95 -23.69 -11.11 -3.28
N LEU A 96 -24.47 -11.71 -4.18
CA LEU A 96 -24.74 -13.14 -4.16
C LEU A 96 -23.51 -13.91 -4.64
N LEU A 97 -22.90 -14.66 -3.74
CA LEU A 97 -21.71 -15.49 -4.01
C LEU A 97 -22.13 -16.86 -4.56
N LEU A 98 -23.01 -17.53 -3.84
CA LEU A 98 -23.47 -18.87 -4.14
C LEU A 98 -24.98 -18.99 -3.95
N GLN A 99 -25.64 -19.81 -4.77
CA GLN A 99 -27.04 -20.18 -4.63
C GLN A 99 -27.17 -21.68 -4.42
N LEU A 100 -27.83 -22.06 -3.35
CA LEU A 100 -28.25 -23.44 -3.12
C LEU A 100 -29.62 -23.68 -3.77
N ASP A 101 -29.98 -24.95 -3.95
CA ASP A 101 -31.30 -25.32 -4.39
C ASP A 101 -32.35 -24.85 -3.36
N ASP A 102 -33.26 -23.98 -3.79
CA ASP A 102 -34.19 -23.24 -2.95
C ASP A 102 -35.68 -23.51 -3.35
N ARG A 103 -35.91 -24.50 -4.20
CA ARG A 103 -37.26 -24.78 -4.75
C ARG A 103 -38.27 -25.11 -3.67
N ASP A 104 -37.87 -25.92 -2.69
CA ASP A 104 -38.74 -26.33 -1.59
C ASP A 104 -39.04 -25.17 -0.65
N GLU A 105 -38.07 -24.33 -0.35
CA GLU A 105 -38.24 -23.15 0.50
C GLU A 105 -39.11 -22.10 -0.17
N ARG A 106 -38.97 -21.89 -1.48
CA ARG A 106 -39.89 -21.01 -2.24
C ARG A 106 -41.32 -21.49 -2.19
N LEU A 107 -41.55 -22.81 -2.25
CA LEU A 107 -42.90 -23.39 -2.11
C LEU A 107 -43.41 -23.23 -0.69
N ALA A 108 -42.52 -23.41 0.34
CA ALA A 108 -42.90 -23.20 1.73
C ALA A 108 -43.32 -21.75 2.01
N VAL A 109 -42.59 -20.76 1.48
CA VAL A 109 -42.95 -19.33 1.57
C VAL A 109 -44.30 -19.08 0.91
N LYS A 110 -44.57 -19.63 -0.30
CA LYS A 110 -45.86 -19.49 -0.97
C LYS A 110 -47.00 -20.07 -0.14
N LEU A 111 -46.80 -21.27 0.44
CA LEU A 111 -47.81 -21.93 1.29
C LEU A 111 -48.09 -21.10 2.55
N ALA A 112 -47.04 -20.59 3.21
CA ALA A 112 -47.20 -19.75 4.39
C ALA A 112 -47.92 -18.44 4.08
N ASN A 113 -47.64 -17.81 2.93
CA ASN A 113 -48.37 -16.63 2.46
C ASN A 113 -49.86 -16.89 2.28
N VAL A 114 -50.21 -18.04 1.67
CA VAL A 114 -51.63 -18.43 1.50
C VAL A 114 -52.30 -18.60 2.87
N LYS A 115 -51.66 -19.30 3.80
CA LYS A 115 -52.18 -19.49 5.17
C LYS A 115 -52.37 -18.15 5.91
N LEU A 116 -51.41 -17.22 5.80
CA LEU A 116 -51.52 -15.88 6.39
C LEU A 116 -52.70 -15.11 5.77
N ALA A 117 -52.87 -15.17 4.44
CA ALA A 117 -53.97 -14.53 3.75
C ALA A 117 -55.34 -15.12 4.19
N ASP A 118 -55.39 -16.43 4.38
CA ASP A 118 -56.63 -17.10 4.89
C ASP A 118 -56.95 -16.67 6.32
N ALA A 119 -55.96 -16.67 7.20
CA ALA A 119 -56.13 -16.23 8.59
C ALA A 119 -56.59 -14.77 8.67
N LYS A 120 -55.98 -13.88 7.87
CA LYS A 120 -56.40 -12.48 7.77
C LYS A 120 -57.84 -12.34 7.31
N ARG A 121 -58.25 -13.04 6.24
CA ARG A 121 -59.63 -13.00 5.74
C ARG A 121 -60.65 -13.45 6.79
N LEU A 122 -60.29 -14.47 7.60
CA LEU A 122 -61.16 -14.96 8.68
C LEU A 122 -61.27 -13.89 9.79
N ALA A 123 -60.17 -13.32 10.25
CA ALA A 123 -60.13 -12.28 11.27
C ALA A 123 -60.90 -11.01 10.82
N ASP A 124 -60.72 -10.58 9.57
CA ASP A 124 -61.43 -9.44 8.99
C ASP A 124 -62.93 -9.70 8.90
N ARG A 125 -63.34 -10.92 8.55
CA ARG A 125 -64.74 -11.32 8.54
C ARG A 125 -65.34 -11.23 9.93
N TYR A 126 -64.70 -11.80 10.93
CA TYR A 126 -65.18 -11.75 12.31
C TYR A 126 -65.23 -10.30 12.83
N THR A 127 -64.24 -9.48 12.54
CA THR A 127 -64.26 -8.06 12.91
C THR A 127 -65.42 -7.31 12.24
N THR A 128 -65.70 -7.57 10.97
CA THR A 128 -66.79 -6.93 10.22
C THR A 128 -68.13 -7.36 10.71
N VAL A 129 -68.34 -8.65 11.02
CA VAL A 129 -69.63 -9.17 11.54
C VAL A 129 -69.84 -8.65 12.96
N ASN A 130 -68.85 -8.65 13.82
CA ASN A 130 -68.94 -8.14 15.19
C ASN A 130 -69.29 -6.65 15.22
N ALA A 131 -68.80 -5.84 14.27
CA ALA A 131 -69.11 -4.42 14.16
C ALA A 131 -70.59 -4.17 13.75
N ARG A 132 -71.28 -5.15 13.12
CA ARG A 132 -72.68 -5.03 12.63
C ARG A 132 -73.68 -5.56 13.63
N ASP A 133 -73.43 -6.70 14.27
CA ASP A 133 -74.42 -7.45 15.03
C ASP A 133 -73.95 -7.87 16.45
N ALA A 134 -72.74 -7.61 16.83
CA ALA A 134 -72.15 -7.84 18.18
C ALA A 134 -72.34 -9.29 18.72
N ASN A 135 -72.49 -10.29 17.85
CA ASN A 135 -72.87 -11.66 18.26
C ASN A 135 -71.71 -12.66 18.20
N ILE A 136 -70.50 -12.20 17.90
CA ILE A 136 -69.31 -13.07 17.90
C ILE A 136 -68.69 -12.98 19.30
N PRO A 137 -68.49 -14.11 19.98
CA PRO A 137 -67.79 -14.14 21.25
C PRO A 137 -66.39 -13.54 21.10
N GLU A 138 -66.00 -12.70 22.06
CA GLU A 138 -64.66 -12.04 22.05
C GLU A 138 -63.55 -13.07 21.94
N SER A 139 -63.69 -14.24 22.56
CA SER A 139 -62.73 -15.34 22.45
C SER A 139 -62.49 -15.79 21.01
N GLN A 140 -63.55 -15.84 20.17
CA GLN A 140 -63.40 -16.21 18.76
C GLN A 140 -62.64 -15.15 17.94
N LEU A 141 -62.84 -13.88 18.29
CA LEU A 141 -62.09 -12.79 17.67
C LEU A 141 -60.63 -12.82 18.08
N ASP A 142 -60.36 -13.12 19.33
CA ASP A 142 -58.97 -13.25 19.85
C ASP A 142 -58.29 -14.48 19.29
N ASP A 143 -59.00 -15.61 19.15
CA ASP A 143 -58.47 -16.81 18.48
C ASP A 143 -58.12 -16.53 17.01
N ALA A 144 -58.97 -15.78 16.30
CA ALA A 144 -58.69 -15.42 14.92
C ALA A 144 -57.49 -14.47 14.78
N ARG A 145 -57.30 -13.53 15.72
CA ARG A 145 -56.12 -12.66 15.78
C ARG A 145 -54.87 -13.47 16.06
N ALA A 146 -54.94 -14.38 17.05
CA ALA A 146 -53.82 -15.26 17.38
C ALA A 146 -53.44 -16.15 16.19
N ALA A 147 -54.42 -16.62 15.39
CA ALA A 147 -54.18 -17.38 14.16
C ALA A 147 -53.44 -16.55 13.09
N VAL A 148 -53.77 -15.25 12.95
CA VAL A 148 -53.03 -14.32 12.06
C VAL A 148 -51.58 -14.17 12.51
N ASP A 149 -51.35 -13.98 13.80
CA ASP A 149 -50.01 -13.82 14.33
C ASP A 149 -49.17 -15.10 14.19
N GLY A 150 -49.80 -16.27 14.46
CA GLY A 150 -49.14 -17.56 14.23
C GLY A 150 -48.79 -17.80 12.74
N ALA A 151 -49.67 -17.44 11.83
CA ALA A 151 -49.43 -17.56 10.39
C ALA A 151 -48.33 -16.56 9.91
N ARG A 152 -48.25 -15.37 10.53
CA ARG A 152 -47.18 -14.40 10.24
C ARG A 152 -45.81 -14.92 10.65
N ILE A 153 -45.73 -15.50 11.85
CA ILE A 153 -44.49 -16.13 12.34
C ILE A 153 -44.06 -17.29 11.44
N ALA A 154 -45.03 -18.11 11.00
CA ALA A 154 -44.74 -19.21 10.08
C ALA A 154 -44.22 -18.73 8.73
N LEU A 155 -44.71 -17.59 8.23
CA LEU A 155 -44.19 -16.97 7.00
C LEU A 155 -42.76 -16.49 7.21
N GLU A 156 -42.47 -15.76 8.28
CA GLU A 156 -41.13 -15.27 8.61
C GLU A 156 -40.11 -16.40 8.74
N GLN A 157 -40.51 -17.53 9.36
CA GLN A 157 -39.66 -18.73 9.44
C GLN A 157 -39.34 -19.29 8.05
N ALA A 158 -40.34 -19.35 7.16
CA ALA A 158 -40.13 -19.82 5.80
C ALA A 158 -39.25 -18.87 4.96
N GLU A 159 -39.38 -17.56 5.16
CA GLU A 159 -38.51 -16.54 4.52
C GLU A 159 -37.06 -16.64 4.99
N VAL A 160 -36.82 -16.79 6.29
CA VAL A 160 -35.48 -17.02 6.85
C VAL A 160 -34.86 -18.30 6.31
N ALA A 161 -35.65 -19.39 6.18
CA ALA A 161 -35.17 -20.63 5.58
C ALA A 161 -34.77 -20.46 4.11
N LEU A 162 -35.53 -19.68 3.36
CA LEU A 162 -35.23 -19.33 1.96
C LEU A 162 -33.97 -18.46 1.86
N ASP A 163 -33.82 -17.48 2.74
CA ASP A 163 -32.66 -16.58 2.73
C ASP A 163 -31.35 -17.35 3.00
N ARG A 164 -31.36 -18.33 3.90
CA ARG A 164 -30.21 -19.21 4.15
C ARG A 164 -29.74 -20.02 2.95
N ARG A 165 -30.53 -20.11 1.88
CA ARG A 165 -30.15 -20.75 0.60
C ARG A 165 -29.28 -19.81 -0.26
N ARG A 166 -29.15 -18.56 0.11
CA ARG A 166 -28.37 -17.56 -0.59
C ARG A 166 -27.16 -17.17 0.25
N ILE A 167 -26.00 -17.42 -0.27
CA ILE A 167 -24.75 -17.07 0.42
C ILE A 167 -24.25 -15.77 -0.18
N THR A 168 -24.21 -14.72 0.64
CA THR A 168 -23.86 -13.36 0.23
C THR A 168 -22.59 -12.89 0.90
N ALA A 169 -21.93 -11.88 0.30
CA ALA A 169 -20.74 -11.26 0.84
C ALA A 169 -21.06 -10.44 2.10
N PRO A 170 -20.40 -10.68 3.24
CA PRO A 170 -20.64 -9.94 4.49
C PRO A 170 -20.05 -8.53 4.45
N PHE A 171 -19.04 -8.27 3.62
CA PHE A 171 -18.41 -6.97 3.38
C PHE A 171 -17.81 -6.92 1.97
N ALA A 172 -17.55 -5.71 1.50
CA ALA A 172 -16.92 -5.50 0.20
C ALA A 172 -15.45 -5.90 0.21
N GLY A 173 -15.00 -6.61 -0.82
CA GLY A 173 -13.62 -7.08 -0.88
C GLY A 173 -13.31 -7.96 -2.08
N ARG A 174 -12.14 -8.59 -2.06
CA ARG A 174 -11.74 -9.56 -3.09
C ARG A 174 -11.97 -10.98 -2.62
N VAL A 175 -12.52 -11.77 -3.51
CA VAL A 175 -12.72 -13.20 -3.31
C VAL A 175 -11.37 -13.90 -3.43
N GLY A 176 -11.06 -14.75 -2.46
CA GLY A 176 -9.86 -15.59 -2.50
C GLY A 176 -9.95 -16.70 -3.55
N LEU A 177 -8.95 -17.58 -3.55
CA LEU A 177 -8.99 -18.78 -4.38
C LEU A 177 -10.09 -19.71 -3.85
N THR A 178 -11.04 -20.08 -4.70
CA THR A 178 -12.12 -21.00 -4.39
C THR A 178 -12.13 -22.14 -5.40
N GLU A 179 -12.28 -23.36 -4.91
CA GLU A 179 -12.49 -24.57 -5.72
C GLU A 179 -13.90 -25.06 -5.46
N ILE A 180 -14.92 -24.31 -5.93
CA ILE A 180 -16.31 -24.71 -5.80
C ILE A 180 -16.84 -25.03 -7.19
N ASP A 181 -17.26 -26.27 -7.38
CA ASP A 181 -17.92 -26.77 -8.57
C ASP A 181 -19.43 -26.92 -8.36
N VAL A 182 -20.20 -26.83 -9.45
CA VAL A 182 -21.67 -26.97 -9.50
C VAL A 182 -22.06 -28.40 -9.76
#